data_cd79d56b67f129d3ce41e912b90affe0
#
_entry.id   cd79d56b67f129d3ce41e912b90affe0
#
_cell.length_a   1.000
_cell.length_b   1.000
_cell.length_c   1.000
_cell.angle_alpha   90.00
_cell.angle_beta   90.00
_cell.angle_gamma   90.00
#
_symmetry.space_group_name_H-M   'P 1'
#
loop_
_entity.id
_entity.type
_entity.pdbx_description
1 polymer ?
#
loop_
_entity_poly.entity_id
_entity_poly.type
_entity_poly.pdbx_seq_one_letter_code
_entity_poly.pdbx_strand_id
1 'polypeptide(L)'
;MELFLSGKKILLLYARFFGYDVIVKEKLESLGAHVDLYDARANINSFEKAIRKINTRYYYRKQRLFHEGIQKSNKTKEYDFIFSNDVLDEEILKQYRKTFPSAIMILYIDDSVKNMKGVENTFKYFDRVFTFDKKDSETYHISFRPLFFSDVFMDENCIEGEIDYDISFVGTCHSDRLSIINLIQRKYSNYKYFFFCFMQSWFMYYYHYLLEKEYRNVDKSFFRFKPISISDVAAIMHRSKCILDIQHPNQTGLTMRTIETIGAKKKIITTNPDIKKYDFYNENNVLVIERKDPVIHKSFLIRQFQPLDENIYKKYSLNGWINDLFY
;
A
#
# COMPACT_ATOMS: atom_id res chain seq x y z
N MET A 1 0.41 -21.16 16.23
CA MET A 1 -0.12 -19.80 15.91
C MET A 1 -1.47 -19.70 16.60
N GLU A 2 -1.65 -18.78 17.52
CA GLU A 2 -2.94 -18.59 18.20
C GLU A 2 -4.02 -18.16 17.20
N LEU A 3 -5.14 -18.89 17.16
CA LEU A 3 -6.30 -18.59 16.30
C LEU A 3 -7.16 -17.53 16.99
N PHE A 4 -6.63 -16.33 17.14
CA PHE A 4 -7.27 -15.28 17.92
C PHE A 4 -8.57 -14.72 17.29
N LEU A 5 -8.83 -15.00 16.00
CA LEU A 5 -10.10 -14.71 15.33
C LEU A 5 -10.99 -15.96 15.18
N SER A 6 -10.75 -17.02 15.96
CA SER A 6 -11.51 -18.28 15.85
C SER A 6 -13.01 -18.06 15.94
N GLY A 7 -13.71 -18.48 14.88
CA GLY A 7 -15.18 -18.37 14.76
C GLY A 7 -15.72 -16.97 14.51
N LYS A 8 -14.88 -15.94 14.43
CA LYS A 8 -15.31 -14.58 14.11
C LYS A 8 -15.78 -14.47 12.67
N LYS A 9 -16.84 -13.73 12.45
CA LYS A 9 -17.42 -13.46 11.13
C LYS A 9 -17.13 -12.04 10.71
N ILE A 10 -16.46 -11.87 9.58
CA ILE A 10 -15.96 -10.57 9.09
C ILE A 10 -16.55 -10.27 7.73
N LEU A 11 -17.23 -9.13 7.59
CA LEU A 11 -17.53 -8.53 6.29
C LEU A 11 -16.36 -7.62 5.90
N LEU A 12 -15.59 -8.04 4.91
CA LEU A 12 -14.41 -7.35 4.44
C LEU A 12 -14.74 -6.56 3.17
N LEU A 13 -14.86 -5.24 3.29
CA LEU A 13 -15.03 -4.31 2.18
C LEU A 13 -13.65 -3.74 1.83
N TYR A 14 -12.96 -4.36 0.88
CA TYR A 14 -11.57 -4.01 0.56
C TYR A 14 -11.45 -3.58 -0.91
N ALA A 15 -10.95 -2.37 -1.14
CA ALA A 15 -10.70 -1.90 -2.50
C ALA A 15 -9.65 -2.77 -3.18
N ARG A 16 -9.97 -3.29 -4.37
CA ARG A 16 -9.03 -4.13 -5.15
C ARG A 16 -7.80 -3.35 -5.55
N PHE A 17 -6.68 -3.73 -5.00
CA PHE A 17 -5.39 -3.11 -5.28
C PHE A 17 -4.27 -4.14 -5.19
N PHE A 18 -3.68 -4.49 -6.33
CA PHE A 18 -2.55 -5.44 -6.45
C PHE A 18 -2.71 -6.78 -5.70
N GLY A 19 -3.95 -7.24 -5.44
CA GLY A 19 -4.24 -8.51 -4.78
C GLY A 19 -4.16 -8.47 -3.25
N TYR A 20 -3.97 -7.31 -2.63
CA TYR A 20 -3.95 -7.19 -1.16
C TYR A 20 -5.30 -7.54 -0.51
N ASP A 21 -6.42 -7.33 -1.21
CA ASP A 21 -7.75 -7.77 -0.78
C ASP A 21 -7.81 -9.28 -0.52
N VAL A 22 -7.23 -10.07 -1.42
CA VAL A 22 -7.16 -11.54 -1.29
C VAL A 22 -6.18 -11.93 -0.18
N ILE A 23 -4.99 -11.31 -0.14
CA ILE A 23 -3.96 -11.59 0.87
C ILE A 23 -4.48 -11.34 2.30
N VAL A 24 -5.19 -10.22 2.50
CA VAL A 24 -5.78 -9.89 3.80
C VAL A 24 -6.88 -10.89 4.17
N LYS A 25 -7.76 -11.25 3.21
CA LYS A 25 -8.79 -12.28 3.41
C LYS A 25 -8.17 -13.61 3.85
N GLU A 26 -7.22 -14.13 3.07
CA GLU A 26 -6.57 -15.42 3.36
C GLU A 26 -5.88 -15.42 4.72
N LYS A 27 -5.25 -14.30 5.10
CA LYS A 27 -4.64 -14.17 6.41
C LYS A 27 -5.67 -14.19 7.54
N LEU A 28 -6.78 -13.44 7.41
CA LEU A 28 -7.86 -13.46 8.39
C LEU A 28 -8.45 -14.88 8.55
N GLU A 29 -8.64 -15.60 7.45
CA GLU A 29 -9.12 -17.00 7.47
C GLU A 29 -8.10 -17.94 8.12
N SER A 30 -6.80 -17.75 7.87
CA SER A 30 -5.74 -18.50 8.52
C SER A 30 -5.67 -18.28 10.03
N LEU A 31 -6.20 -17.14 10.51
CA LEU A 31 -6.33 -16.80 11.94
C LEU A 31 -7.67 -17.27 12.54
N GLY A 32 -8.47 -18.02 11.78
CA GLY A 32 -9.69 -18.70 12.24
C GLY A 32 -11.00 -17.92 11.96
N ALA A 33 -10.95 -16.79 11.25
CA ALA A 33 -12.15 -16.05 10.89
C ALA A 33 -12.91 -16.68 9.70
N HIS A 34 -14.20 -16.38 9.61
CA HIS A 34 -15.02 -16.57 8.40
C HIS A 34 -15.15 -15.21 7.70
N VAL A 35 -14.68 -15.10 6.45
CA VAL A 35 -14.56 -13.81 5.77
C VAL A 35 -15.40 -13.77 4.49
N ASP A 36 -16.35 -12.85 4.45
CA ASP A 36 -17.06 -12.47 3.21
C ASP A 36 -16.36 -11.24 2.61
N LEU A 37 -15.62 -11.43 1.52
CA LEU A 37 -14.90 -10.37 0.82
C LEU A 37 -15.74 -9.77 -0.30
N TYR A 38 -15.86 -8.44 -0.28
CA TYR A 38 -16.44 -7.64 -1.38
C TYR A 38 -15.49 -6.49 -1.71
N ASP A 39 -15.51 -6.08 -2.99
CA ASP A 39 -14.85 -4.82 -3.36
C ASP A 39 -15.55 -3.65 -2.66
N ALA A 40 -14.78 -2.75 -2.06
CA ALA A 40 -15.34 -1.53 -1.46
C ALA A 40 -15.92 -0.57 -2.53
N ARG A 41 -15.55 -0.76 -3.80
CA ARG A 41 -15.92 0.10 -4.92
C ARG A 41 -16.78 -0.65 -5.93
N ALA A 42 -17.93 -0.08 -6.30
CA ALA A 42 -18.67 -0.59 -7.43
C ALA A 42 -17.81 -0.54 -8.70
N ASN A 43 -17.78 -1.63 -9.45
CA ASN A 43 -17.05 -1.68 -10.70
C ASN A 43 -17.61 -0.66 -11.69
N ILE A 44 -16.75 0.20 -12.23
CA ILE A 44 -17.08 1.19 -13.24
C ILE A 44 -16.18 1.01 -14.46
N ASN A 45 -16.81 0.98 -15.64
CA ASN A 45 -16.09 0.90 -16.90
C ASN A 45 -15.42 2.24 -17.29
N SER A 46 -14.66 2.26 -18.39
CA SER A 46 -13.93 3.45 -18.84
C SER A 46 -14.86 4.64 -19.16
N PHE A 47 -16.04 4.38 -19.69
CA PHE A 47 -17.05 5.41 -19.99
C PHE A 47 -17.62 6.00 -18.69
N GLU A 48 -17.94 5.15 -17.71
CA GLU A 48 -18.43 5.58 -16.40
C GLU A 48 -17.35 6.36 -15.61
N LYS A 49 -16.06 6.03 -15.79
CA LYS A 49 -14.95 6.84 -15.25
C LYS A 49 -14.94 8.25 -15.82
N ALA A 50 -15.27 8.42 -17.10
CA ALA A 50 -15.41 9.75 -17.70
C ALA A 50 -16.66 10.47 -17.16
N ILE A 51 -17.80 9.80 -17.05
CA ILE A 51 -19.02 10.37 -16.46
C ILE A 51 -18.79 10.81 -15.01
N ARG A 52 -18.07 10.04 -14.20
CA ARG A 52 -17.72 10.42 -12.82
C ARG A 52 -17.06 11.77 -12.71
N LYS A 53 -16.23 12.16 -13.70
CA LYS A 53 -15.57 13.47 -13.70
C LYS A 53 -16.54 14.63 -13.92
N ILE A 54 -17.68 14.37 -14.59
CA ILE A 54 -18.70 15.37 -14.95
C ILE A 54 -19.89 15.32 -13.98
N ASN A 55 -20.29 14.12 -13.59
CA ASN A 55 -21.45 13.89 -12.74
C ASN A 55 -21.14 12.87 -11.63
N THR A 56 -20.72 13.39 -10.50
CA THR A 56 -20.42 12.59 -9.30
C THR A 56 -21.66 11.93 -8.70
N ARG A 57 -22.87 12.52 -8.87
CA ARG A 57 -24.13 11.96 -8.34
C ARG A 57 -24.44 10.58 -8.95
N TYR A 58 -24.16 10.38 -10.23
CA TYR A 58 -24.33 9.08 -10.89
C TYR A 58 -23.46 8.02 -10.22
N TYR A 59 -22.20 8.35 -9.96
CA TYR A 59 -21.26 7.45 -9.28
C TYR A 59 -21.74 7.08 -7.87
N TYR A 60 -22.14 8.04 -7.05
CA TYR A 60 -22.64 7.79 -5.70
C TYR A 60 -23.91 6.93 -5.72
N ARG A 61 -24.84 7.16 -6.66
CA ARG A 61 -26.02 6.30 -6.82
C ARG A 61 -25.64 4.86 -7.14
N LYS A 62 -24.69 4.64 -8.04
CA LYS A 62 -24.20 3.31 -8.38
C LYS A 62 -23.54 2.62 -7.17
N GLN A 63 -22.73 3.33 -6.41
CA GLN A 63 -22.14 2.85 -5.18
C GLN A 63 -23.22 2.42 -4.17
N ARG A 64 -24.24 3.23 -3.94
CA ARG A 64 -25.35 2.92 -3.03
C ARG A 64 -26.07 1.64 -3.45
N LEU A 65 -26.46 1.51 -4.71
CA LEU A 65 -27.12 0.30 -5.23
C LEU A 65 -26.23 -0.95 -5.08
N PHE A 66 -24.93 -0.82 -5.31
CA PHE A 66 -23.98 -1.90 -5.14
C PHE A 66 -23.92 -2.38 -3.68
N HIS A 67 -23.76 -1.45 -2.73
CA HIS A 67 -23.72 -1.76 -1.30
C HIS A 67 -25.08 -2.25 -0.76
N GLU A 68 -26.21 -1.73 -1.27
CA GLU A 68 -27.53 -2.29 -0.97
C GLU A 68 -27.63 -3.75 -1.40
N GLY A 69 -27.07 -4.11 -2.55
CA GLY A 69 -26.98 -5.50 -3.02
C GLY A 69 -26.20 -6.38 -2.04
N ILE A 70 -25.02 -5.93 -1.58
CA ILE A 70 -24.21 -6.65 -0.58
C ILE A 70 -25.01 -6.85 0.72
N GLN A 71 -25.65 -5.81 1.23
CA GLN A 71 -26.45 -5.88 2.46
C GLN A 71 -27.63 -6.82 2.34
N LYS A 72 -28.38 -6.75 1.24
CA LYS A 72 -29.51 -7.65 0.97
C LYS A 72 -29.10 -9.11 0.91
N SER A 73 -28.00 -9.41 0.24
CA SER A 73 -27.46 -10.78 0.11
C SER A 73 -27.00 -11.36 1.44
N ASN A 74 -26.65 -10.50 2.40
CA ASN A 74 -26.09 -10.92 3.68
C ASN A 74 -26.98 -10.59 4.89
N LYS A 75 -28.21 -10.11 4.70
CA LYS A 75 -29.11 -9.63 5.76
C LYS A 75 -29.46 -10.67 6.84
N THR A 76 -29.31 -11.96 6.53
CA THR A 76 -29.55 -13.07 7.45
C THR A 76 -28.31 -13.53 8.20
N LYS A 77 -27.14 -12.95 7.86
CA LYS A 77 -25.88 -13.23 8.55
C LYS A 77 -25.68 -12.26 9.71
N GLU A 78 -24.96 -12.70 10.70
CA GLU A 78 -24.43 -11.86 11.77
C GLU A 78 -22.94 -11.72 11.57
N TYR A 79 -22.43 -10.49 11.67
CA TYR A 79 -21.00 -10.19 11.61
C TYR A 79 -20.51 -9.66 12.95
N ASP A 80 -19.34 -10.12 13.39
CA ASP A 80 -18.63 -9.53 14.51
C ASP A 80 -17.96 -8.22 14.09
N PHE A 81 -17.42 -8.18 12.85
CA PHE A 81 -16.73 -7.02 12.31
C PHE A 81 -17.15 -6.69 10.89
N ILE A 82 -17.21 -5.39 10.59
CA ILE A 82 -17.28 -4.85 9.23
C ILE A 82 -16.06 -3.97 9.04
N PHE A 83 -15.17 -4.37 8.14
CA PHE A 83 -13.95 -3.64 7.85
C PHE A 83 -14.05 -2.94 6.49
N SER A 84 -13.57 -1.68 6.41
CA SER A 84 -13.40 -0.97 5.14
C SER A 84 -12.04 -0.29 5.07
N ASN A 85 -11.38 -0.36 3.91
CA ASN A 85 -10.21 0.47 3.60
C ASN A 85 -10.52 1.59 2.59
N ASP A 86 -11.79 1.87 2.34
CA ASP A 86 -12.19 2.93 1.40
C ASP A 86 -13.29 3.82 1.98
N VAL A 87 -13.42 5.02 1.39
CA VAL A 87 -14.46 5.98 1.76
C VAL A 87 -15.80 5.52 1.26
N LEU A 88 -16.70 5.21 2.18
CA LEU A 88 -18.08 4.92 1.90
C LEU A 88 -18.95 6.16 2.17
N ASP A 89 -19.97 6.35 1.35
CA ASP A 89 -20.97 7.42 1.52
C ASP A 89 -21.73 7.27 2.86
N GLU A 90 -22.08 8.39 3.51
CA GLU A 90 -22.80 8.36 4.80
C GLU A 90 -24.09 7.52 4.77
N GLU A 91 -24.84 7.56 3.68
CA GLU A 91 -26.07 6.77 3.56
C GLU A 91 -25.79 5.27 3.52
N ILE A 92 -24.69 4.86 2.87
CA ILE A 92 -24.23 3.48 2.86
C ILE A 92 -23.88 3.05 4.29
N LEU A 93 -23.13 3.88 5.02
CA LEU A 93 -22.70 3.58 6.40
C LEU A 93 -23.88 3.50 7.36
N LYS A 94 -24.86 4.40 7.27
CA LYS A 94 -26.11 4.35 8.05
C LYS A 94 -26.88 3.03 7.78
N GLN A 95 -26.93 2.58 6.53
CA GLN A 95 -27.57 1.33 6.19
C GLN A 95 -26.83 0.11 6.75
N TYR A 96 -25.46 0.10 6.73
CA TYR A 96 -24.68 -0.95 7.38
C TYR A 96 -24.95 -1.01 8.88
N ARG A 97 -24.96 0.13 9.57
CA ARG A 97 -25.31 0.20 10.99
C ARG A 97 -26.73 -0.32 11.29
N LYS A 98 -27.70 -0.02 10.41
CA LYS A 98 -29.07 -0.51 10.57
C LYS A 98 -29.17 -2.02 10.29
N THR A 99 -28.46 -2.53 9.30
CA THR A 99 -28.54 -3.93 8.88
C THR A 99 -27.77 -4.85 9.83
N PHE A 100 -26.64 -4.39 10.37
CA PHE A 100 -25.73 -5.15 11.22
C PHE A 100 -25.42 -4.36 12.52
N PRO A 101 -26.40 -4.16 13.41
CA PRO A 101 -26.29 -3.24 14.55
C PRO A 101 -25.24 -3.67 15.58
N SER A 102 -24.94 -4.97 15.68
CA SER A 102 -23.99 -5.53 16.65
C SER A 102 -22.55 -5.60 16.13
N ALA A 103 -22.32 -5.34 14.84
CA ALA A 103 -21.00 -5.43 14.24
C ALA A 103 -20.14 -4.24 14.62
N ILE A 104 -18.89 -4.50 14.99
CA ILE A 104 -17.87 -3.47 15.18
C ILE A 104 -17.42 -3.00 13.79
N MET A 105 -17.60 -1.72 13.48
CA MET A 105 -17.19 -1.15 12.20
C MET A 105 -15.78 -0.54 12.32
N ILE A 106 -14.89 -0.97 11.44
CA ILE A 106 -13.47 -0.57 11.41
C ILE A 106 -13.17 0.10 10.08
N LEU A 107 -12.58 1.29 10.13
CA LEU A 107 -12.02 1.99 8.97
C LEU A 107 -10.51 2.02 9.08
N TYR A 108 -9.82 1.61 8.01
CA TYR A 108 -8.38 1.81 7.86
C TYR A 108 -8.08 2.66 6.64
N ILE A 109 -7.46 3.80 6.85
CA ILE A 109 -7.13 4.77 5.81
C ILE A 109 -5.70 4.51 5.33
N ASP A 110 -5.55 4.04 4.09
CA ASP A 110 -4.28 3.68 3.44
C ASP A 110 -3.77 4.72 2.43
N ASP A 111 -4.43 5.88 2.37
CA ASP A 111 -3.99 7.09 1.64
C ASP A 111 -4.11 8.30 2.57
N SER A 112 -3.51 9.42 2.22
CA SER A 112 -3.66 10.65 3.00
C SER A 112 -5.12 11.12 3.01
N VAL A 113 -5.64 11.50 4.18
CA VAL A 113 -7.01 12.05 4.36
C VAL A 113 -7.27 13.20 3.39
N LYS A 114 -6.25 14.01 3.10
CA LYS A 114 -6.33 15.10 2.13
C LYS A 114 -6.71 14.63 0.71
N ASN A 115 -6.34 13.40 0.35
CA ASN A 115 -6.67 12.82 -0.96
C ASN A 115 -8.07 12.18 -0.97
N MET A 116 -8.63 11.87 0.20
CA MET A 116 -9.90 11.19 0.40
C MET A 116 -10.99 12.18 0.86
N LYS A 117 -11.38 13.11 -0.02
CA LYS A 117 -12.29 14.21 0.31
C LYS A 117 -13.54 13.76 1.06
N GLY A 118 -13.76 14.32 2.24
CA GLY A 118 -14.95 14.12 3.06
C GLY A 118 -14.91 12.85 3.91
N VAL A 119 -13.79 12.09 3.90
CA VAL A 119 -13.67 10.89 4.73
C VAL A 119 -13.81 11.23 6.22
N GLU A 120 -13.32 12.37 6.66
CA GLU A 120 -13.41 12.85 8.04
C GLU A 120 -14.85 12.96 8.55
N ASN A 121 -15.83 13.25 7.67
CA ASN A 121 -17.25 13.30 8.04
C ASN A 121 -17.83 11.92 8.32
N THR A 122 -17.16 10.86 7.89
CA THR A 122 -17.62 9.48 8.01
C THR A 122 -17.09 8.79 9.28
N PHE A 123 -16.09 9.32 9.95
CA PHE A 123 -15.46 8.70 11.14
C PHE A 123 -16.46 8.37 12.25
N LYS A 124 -17.44 9.23 12.45
CA LYS A 124 -18.54 9.04 13.44
C LYS A 124 -19.37 7.76 13.26
N TYR A 125 -19.27 7.11 12.09
CA TYR A 125 -19.99 5.85 11.79
C TYR A 125 -19.18 4.61 12.12
N PHE A 126 -17.89 4.77 12.43
CA PHE A 126 -17.00 3.66 12.77
C PHE A 126 -16.70 3.63 14.27
N ASP A 127 -16.53 2.44 14.81
CA ASP A 127 -16.12 2.24 16.21
C ASP A 127 -14.62 2.40 16.37
N ARG A 128 -13.86 2.08 15.30
CA ARG A 128 -12.41 2.20 15.24
C ARG A 128 -12.01 2.83 13.91
N VAL A 129 -11.16 3.86 13.97
CA VAL A 129 -10.61 4.54 12.78
C VAL A 129 -9.11 4.57 12.88
N PHE A 130 -8.44 4.05 11.87
CA PHE A 130 -6.99 4.01 11.79
C PHE A 130 -6.49 4.72 10.55
N THR A 131 -5.28 5.27 10.62
CA THR A 131 -4.56 5.82 9.48
C THR A 131 -3.11 5.37 9.49
N PHE A 132 -2.54 5.20 8.29
CA PHE A 132 -1.12 4.90 8.11
C PHE A 132 -0.22 6.15 8.26
N ASP A 133 -0.80 7.35 8.17
CA ASP A 133 -0.07 8.62 8.21
C ASP A 133 -0.14 9.22 9.62
N LYS A 134 1.06 9.39 10.24
CA LYS A 134 1.17 9.94 11.60
C LYS A 134 0.62 11.36 11.70
N LYS A 135 0.81 12.18 10.65
CA LYS A 135 0.30 13.55 10.63
C LYS A 135 -1.23 13.59 10.58
N ASP A 136 -1.85 12.71 9.80
CA ASP A 136 -3.31 12.58 9.74
C ASP A 136 -3.86 12.10 11.09
N SER A 137 -3.18 11.14 11.75
CA SER A 137 -3.54 10.69 13.11
C SER A 137 -3.58 11.84 14.09
N GLU A 138 -2.54 12.66 14.12
CA GLU A 138 -2.45 13.83 15.00
C GLU A 138 -3.50 14.91 14.66
N THR A 139 -3.74 15.14 13.35
CA THR A 139 -4.65 16.20 12.87
C THR A 139 -6.12 15.85 13.12
N TYR A 140 -6.51 14.59 12.91
CA TYR A 140 -7.91 14.15 13.01
C TYR A 140 -8.22 13.37 14.29
N HIS A 141 -7.25 13.21 15.19
CA HIS A 141 -7.39 12.48 16.47
C HIS A 141 -7.87 11.03 16.26
N ILE A 142 -7.35 10.36 15.26
CA ILE A 142 -7.61 8.95 14.93
C ILE A 142 -6.37 8.10 15.19
N SER A 143 -6.55 6.79 15.33
CA SER A 143 -5.46 5.88 15.71
C SER A 143 -4.40 5.77 14.62
N PHE A 144 -3.13 5.88 14.99
CA PHE A 144 -2.01 5.65 14.09
C PHE A 144 -1.67 4.17 14.01
N ARG A 145 -1.72 3.62 12.82
CA ARG A 145 -1.27 2.26 12.53
C ARG A 145 -0.58 2.22 11.16
N PRO A 146 0.75 2.04 11.11
CA PRO A 146 1.48 1.92 9.84
C PRO A 146 0.94 0.82 8.94
N LEU A 147 1.25 0.88 7.66
CA LEU A 147 1.03 -0.20 6.70
C LEU A 147 1.77 -1.48 7.13
N PHE A 148 1.52 -2.57 6.45
CA PHE A 148 2.06 -3.91 6.76
C PHE A 148 2.82 -4.53 5.59
N PHE A 149 3.68 -5.49 5.86
CA PHE A 149 4.16 -6.42 4.84
C PHE A 149 3.44 -7.76 4.95
N SER A 150 3.15 -8.37 3.81
CA SER A 150 2.58 -9.72 3.75
C SER A 150 3.66 -10.80 3.88
N ASP A 151 3.24 -12.03 4.22
CA ASP A 151 4.13 -13.16 4.41
C ASP A 151 4.97 -13.50 3.16
N VAL A 152 4.51 -13.08 1.96
CA VAL A 152 5.22 -13.24 0.69
C VAL A 152 6.60 -12.56 0.69
N PHE A 153 6.78 -11.48 1.47
CA PHE A 153 8.05 -10.77 1.58
C PHE A 153 8.99 -11.34 2.66
N MET A 154 8.52 -12.31 3.45
CA MET A 154 9.36 -12.91 4.49
C MET A 154 10.39 -13.87 3.88
N ASP A 155 11.56 -13.91 4.47
CA ASP A 155 12.75 -14.61 3.96
C ASP A 155 12.63 -16.15 3.93
N GLU A 156 11.69 -16.69 4.72
CA GLU A 156 11.52 -18.14 4.91
C GLU A 156 11.16 -18.90 3.62
N ASN A 157 10.70 -18.19 2.60
CA ASN A 157 10.28 -18.76 1.31
C ASN A 157 11.25 -18.43 0.16
N CYS A 158 12.32 -17.69 0.42
CA CYS A 158 13.27 -17.31 -0.61
C CYS A 158 14.48 -18.23 -0.58
N ILE A 159 14.68 -18.97 -1.66
CA ILE A 159 15.94 -19.65 -1.96
C ILE A 159 17.03 -18.57 -1.90
N GLU A 160 18.09 -18.80 -1.10
CA GLU A 160 19.31 -17.97 -1.13
C GLU A 160 19.81 -17.92 -2.59
N GLY A 161 19.40 -16.88 -3.31
CA GLY A 161 19.80 -16.60 -4.67
C GLY A 161 20.96 -15.61 -4.69
N GLU A 162 21.75 -15.66 -5.76
CA GLU A 162 22.76 -14.62 -5.98
C GLU A 162 22.10 -13.23 -6.02
N ILE A 163 22.80 -12.25 -5.43
CA ILE A 163 22.41 -10.85 -5.53
C ILE A 163 22.73 -10.36 -6.94
N ASP A 164 21.70 -10.07 -7.73
CA ASP A 164 21.85 -9.63 -9.11
C ASP A 164 21.93 -8.12 -9.24
N TYR A 165 21.28 -7.39 -8.31
CA TYR A 165 21.10 -5.95 -8.41
C TYR A 165 21.68 -5.23 -7.19
N ASP A 166 22.36 -4.13 -7.45
CA ASP A 166 22.78 -3.24 -6.37
C ASP A 166 21.59 -2.44 -5.84
N ILE A 167 20.72 -1.96 -6.76
CA ILE A 167 19.55 -1.16 -6.43
C ILE A 167 18.39 -1.57 -7.31
N SER A 168 17.22 -1.84 -6.72
CA SER A 168 15.98 -2.06 -7.47
C SER A 168 14.91 -1.03 -7.12
N PHE A 169 14.07 -0.71 -8.11
CA PHE A 169 12.87 0.10 -7.98
C PHE A 169 11.72 -0.59 -8.71
N VAL A 170 10.59 -0.74 -8.03
CA VAL A 170 9.33 -1.21 -8.62
C VAL A 170 8.23 -0.26 -8.23
N GLY A 171 7.62 0.41 -9.20
CA GLY A 171 6.55 1.37 -8.92
C GLY A 171 5.90 1.93 -10.18
N THR A 172 4.86 2.74 -9.98
CA THR A 172 4.21 3.49 -11.07
C THR A 172 5.02 4.72 -11.44
N CYS A 173 4.99 5.11 -12.71
CA CYS A 173 5.58 6.36 -13.19
C CYS A 173 4.64 7.52 -12.86
N HIS A 174 4.99 8.33 -11.86
CA HIS A 174 4.30 9.58 -11.53
C HIS A 174 5.24 10.53 -10.80
N SER A 175 4.85 11.81 -10.74
CA SER A 175 5.65 12.87 -10.12
C SER A 175 7.10 12.92 -10.64
N ASP A 176 8.07 13.09 -9.76
CA ASP A 176 9.50 13.23 -10.08
C ASP A 176 10.31 11.91 -10.06
N ARG A 177 9.62 10.75 -9.98
CA ARG A 177 10.29 9.42 -9.88
C ARG A 177 11.30 9.18 -10.99
N LEU A 178 10.90 9.46 -12.25
CA LEU A 178 11.78 9.25 -13.39
C LEU A 178 13.02 10.17 -13.35
N SER A 179 12.84 11.42 -12.92
CA SER A 179 13.95 12.37 -12.77
C SER A 179 14.98 11.86 -11.74
N ILE A 180 14.51 11.38 -10.60
CA ILE A 180 15.37 10.84 -9.54
C ILE A 180 16.08 9.56 -9.99
N ILE A 181 15.36 8.60 -10.62
CA ILE A 181 15.94 7.37 -11.18
C ILE A 181 17.03 7.71 -12.20
N ASN A 182 16.78 8.65 -13.10
CA ASN A 182 17.74 9.07 -14.11
C ASN A 182 18.98 9.75 -13.49
N LEU A 183 18.80 10.59 -12.48
CA LEU A 183 19.92 11.19 -11.73
C LEU A 183 20.79 10.12 -11.06
N ILE A 184 20.18 9.16 -10.39
CA ILE A 184 20.89 8.04 -9.73
C ILE A 184 21.66 7.22 -10.77
N GLN A 185 21.01 6.81 -11.87
CA GLN A 185 21.65 6.01 -12.90
C GLN A 185 22.84 6.70 -13.56
N ARG A 186 22.74 8.01 -13.84
CA ARG A 186 23.83 8.79 -14.42
C ARG A 186 24.99 8.98 -13.44
N LYS A 187 24.68 9.26 -12.18
CA LYS A 187 25.68 9.53 -11.15
C LYS A 187 26.44 8.26 -10.74
N TYR A 188 25.79 7.11 -10.82
CA TYR A 188 26.33 5.82 -10.37
C TYR A 188 26.22 4.74 -11.48
N SER A 189 26.70 5.04 -12.68
CA SER A 189 26.59 4.18 -13.88
C SER A 189 27.16 2.77 -13.74
N ASN A 190 28.04 2.53 -12.76
CA ASN A 190 28.68 1.25 -12.50
C ASN A 190 27.85 0.29 -11.65
N TYR A 191 26.66 0.70 -11.13
CA TYR A 191 25.81 -0.17 -10.34
C TYR A 191 24.88 -0.98 -11.24
N LYS A 192 24.53 -2.18 -10.79
CA LYS A 192 23.53 -3.04 -11.44
C LYS A 192 22.13 -2.64 -10.94
N TYR A 193 21.28 -2.24 -11.88
CA TYR A 193 19.92 -1.77 -11.58
C TYR A 193 18.86 -2.73 -12.05
N PHE A 194 17.76 -2.82 -11.31
CA PHE A 194 16.48 -3.29 -11.81
C PHE A 194 15.44 -2.18 -11.62
N PHE A 195 14.98 -1.58 -12.71
CA PHE A 195 13.96 -0.54 -12.68
C PHE A 195 12.71 -1.01 -13.40
N PHE A 196 11.59 -1.04 -12.68
CA PHE A 196 10.28 -1.39 -13.19
C PHE A 196 9.34 -0.19 -12.98
N CYS A 197 9.11 0.56 -14.05
CA CYS A 197 8.27 1.73 -14.09
C CYS A 197 6.93 1.35 -14.76
N PHE A 198 5.92 1.04 -13.94
CA PHE A 198 4.61 0.65 -14.47
C PHE A 198 3.88 1.84 -15.09
N MET A 199 3.35 1.64 -16.28
CA MET A 199 2.46 2.55 -16.98
C MET A 199 1.19 1.84 -17.42
N GLN A 200 0.04 2.51 -17.31
CA GLN A 200 -1.26 1.91 -17.62
C GLN A 200 -1.42 1.51 -19.09
N SER A 201 -0.77 2.21 -20.02
CA SER A 201 -0.78 1.92 -21.44
C SER A 201 0.40 2.54 -22.18
N TRP A 202 0.74 1.95 -23.34
CA TRP A 202 1.73 2.49 -24.26
C TRP A 202 1.32 3.86 -24.81
N PHE A 203 0.01 4.13 -24.94
CA PHE A 203 -0.49 5.42 -25.37
C PHE A 203 -0.12 6.54 -24.37
N MET A 204 -0.33 6.30 -23.08
CA MET A 204 0.09 7.23 -22.02
C MET A 204 1.61 7.44 -22.02
N TYR A 205 2.39 6.39 -22.27
CA TYR A 205 3.83 6.52 -22.41
C TYR A 205 4.22 7.48 -23.54
N TYR A 206 3.67 7.30 -24.75
CA TYR A 206 3.99 8.20 -25.88
C TYR A 206 3.48 9.63 -25.64
N TYR A 207 2.33 9.79 -25.02
CA TYR A 207 1.83 11.11 -24.64
C TYR A 207 2.84 11.85 -23.74
N HIS A 208 3.29 11.22 -22.65
CA HIS A 208 4.32 11.79 -21.77
C HIS A 208 5.68 11.92 -22.47
N TYR A 209 6.08 10.96 -23.29
CA TYR A 209 7.32 11.03 -24.07
C TYR A 209 7.40 12.26 -24.98
N LEU A 210 6.29 12.67 -25.56
CA LEU A 210 6.23 13.87 -26.40
C LEU A 210 6.29 15.17 -25.58
N LEU A 211 5.67 15.19 -24.41
CA LEU A 211 5.50 16.39 -23.60
C LEU A 211 6.60 16.59 -22.56
N GLU A 212 7.18 15.51 -22.02
CA GLU A 212 8.06 15.56 -20.86
C GLU A 212 9.48 15.03 -21.21
N LYS A 213 10.50 15.86 -20.92
CA LYS A 213 11.90 15.50 -21.20
C LYS A 213 12.37 14.31 -20.39
N GLU A 214 11.83 14.12 -19.18
CA GLU A 214 12.15 13.05 -18.26
C GLU A 214 11.91 11.68 -18.90
N TYR A 215 10.82 11.50 -19.63
CA TYR A 215 10.51 10.25 -20.34
C TYR A 215 11.44 9.94 -21.51
N ARG A 216 12.06 10.97 -22.09
CA ARG A 216 13.02 10.83 -23.21
C ARG A 216 14.42 10.46 -22.72
N ASN A 217 14.74 10.79 -21.48
CA ASN A 217 16.06 10.63 -20.88
C ASN A 217 16.24 9.31 -20.12
N VAL A 218 15.20 8.50 -20.01
CA VAL A 218 15.22 7.20 -19.31
C VAL A 218 15.19 6.06 -20.32
N ASP A 219 15.89 4.98 -20.03
CA ASP A 219 15.89 3.77 -20.87
C ASP A 219 14.47 3.23 -21.01
N LYS A 220 14.04 3.01 -22.26
CA LYS A 220 12.72 2.46 -22.57
C LYS A 220 12.47 1.10 -21.92
N SER A 221 13.53 0.33 -21.68
CA SER A 221 13.45 -0.98 -21.01
C SER A 221 12.92 -0.91 -19.58
N PHE A 222 12.90 0.27 -18.94
CA PHE A 222 12.36 0.44 -17.58
C PHE A 222 10.83 0.48 -17.58
N PHE A 223 10.21 0.87 -18.67
CA PHE A 223 8.75 0.96 -18.74
C PHE A 223 8.11 -0.40 -18.98
N ARG A 224 7.06 -0.67 -18.22
CA ARG A 224 6.27 -1.89 -18.32
C ARG A 224 4.79 -1.53 -18.37
N PHE A 225 4.05 -2.25 -19.21
CA PHE A 225 2.62 -2.02 -19.45
C PHE A 225 1.74 -3.14 -18.90
N LYS A 226 2.35 -4.16 -18.32
CA LYS A 226 1.67 -5.22 -17.56
C LYS A 226 2.08 -5.08 -16.10
N PRO A 227 1.12 -5.21 -15.16
CA PRO A 227 1.46 -5.21 -13.74
C PRO A 227 2.35 -6.41 -13.41
N ILE A 228 3.17 -6.26 -12.40
CA ILE A 228 4.00 -7.32 -11.84
C ILE A 228 3.26 -7.95 -10.65
N SER A 229 3.42 -9.25 -10.43
CA SER A 229 2.85 -9.93 -9.27
C SER A 229 3.59 -9.56 -7.97
N ILE A 230 2.91 -9.69 -6.84
CA ILE A 230 3.55 -9.46 -5.52
C ILE A 230 4.70 -10.44 -5.30
N SER A 231 4.56 -11.69 -5.73
CA SER A 231 5.61 -12.72 -5.62
C SER A 231 6.85 -12.36 -6.45
N ASP A 232 6.66 -11.84 -7.67
CA ASP A 232 7.78 -11.38 -8.50
C ASP A 232 8.46 -10.14 -7.88
N VAL A 233 7.69 -9.24 -7.26
CA VAL A 233 8.24 -8.10 -6.52
C VAL A 233 9.11 -8.59 -5.36
N ALA A 234 8.62 -9.54 -4.58
CA ALA A 234 9.38 -10.12 -3.48
C ALA A 234 10.68 -10.78 -3.99
N ALA A 235 10.60 -11.57 -5.06
CA ALA A 235 11.77 -12.20 -5.68
C ALA A 235 12.82 -11.17 -6.13
N ILE A 236 12.39 -10.05 -6.75
CA ILE A 236 13.30 -8.96 -7.13
C ILE A 236 13.94 -8.31 -5.89
N MET A 237 13.16 -8.08 -4.84
CA MET A 237 13.69 -7.52 -3.59
C MET A 237 14.77 -8.42 -2.99
N HIS A 238 14.52 -9.74 -2.91
CA HIS A 238 15.48 -10.68 -2.34
C HIS A 238 16.79 -10.75 -3.14
N ARG A 239 16.74 -10.56 -4.47
CA ARG A 239 17.90 -10.49 -5.36
C ARG A 239 18.57 -9.11 -5.42
N SER A 240 18.15 -8.16 -4.58
CA SER A 240 18.65 -6.79 -4.54
C SER A 240 19.40 -6.50 -3.23
N LYS A 241 20.48 -5.71 -3.27
CA LYS A 241 21.16 -5.21 -2.06
C LYS A 241 20.35 -4.15 -1.35
N CYS A 242 19.77 -3.22 -2.13
CA CYS A 242 18.99 -2.11 -1.63
C CYS A 242 17.75 -1.88 -2.49
N ILE A 243 16.68 -1.46 -1.84
CA ILE A 243 15.42 -1.10 -2.50
C ILE A 243 15.30 0.42 -2.50
N LEU A 244 15.07 0.99 -3.68
CA LEU A 244 14.81 2.41 -3.85
C LEU A 244 13.31 2.68 -3.69
N ASP A 245 12.96 3.53 -2.73
CA ASP A 245 11.60 4.00 -2.49
C ASP A 245 11.51 5.51 -2.70
N ILE A 246 10.70 5.92 -3.68
CA ILE A 246 10.45 7.33 -4.01
C ILE A 246 8.98 7.61 -3.77
N GLN A 247 8.65 8.18 -2.59
CA GLN A 247 7.27 8.53 -2.27
C GLN A 247 6.78 9.73 -3.09
N HIS A 248 5.47 9.94 -3.10
CA HIS A 248 4.91 11.17 -3.67
C HIS A 248 5.36 12.39 -2.84
N PRO A 249 5.78 13.53 -3.45
CA PRO A 249 6.32 14.68 -2.70
C PRO A 249 5.38 15.24 -1.61
N ASN A 250 4.08 15.09 -1.79
CA ASN A 250 3.06 15.60 -0.87
C ASN A 250 2.60 14.55 0.19
N GLN A 251 3.20 13.37 0.22
CA GLN A 251 2.86 12.30 1.15
C GLN A 251 3.90 12.24 2.27
N THR A 252 3.45 12.21 3.51
CA THR A 252 4.30 12.07 4.71
C THR A 252 4.35 10.64 5.21
N GLY A 253 3.25 9.89 5.10
CA GLY A 253 3.19 8.47 5.44
C GLY A 253 4.14 7.61 4.59
N LEU A 254 4.63 6.52 5.17
CA LEU A 254 5.52 5.58 4.47
C LEU A 254 4.73 4.78 3.43
N THR A 255 5.38 4.48 2.32
CA THR A 255 4.77 3.68 1.25
C THR A 255 4.71 2.19 1.62
N MET A 256 3.83 1.43 0.94
CA MET A 256 3.87 -0.04 1.03
C MET A 256 5.28 -0.57 0.72
N ARG A 257 5.97 0.02 -0.27
CA ARG A 257 7.33 -0.39 -0.66
C ARG A 257 8.33 -0.32 0.49
N THR A 258 8.27 0.74 1.30
CA THR A 258 9.09 0.86 2.52
C THR A 258 8.83 -0.32 3.45
N ILE A 259 7.56 -0.63 3.72
CA ILE A 259 7.17 -1.66 4.69
C ILE A 259 7.45 -3.07 4.15
N GLU A 260 7.19 -3.32 2.87
CA GLU A 260 7.56 -4.57 2.19
C GLU A 260 9.07 -4.82 2.24
N THR A 261 9.89 -3.75 2.15
CA THR A 261 11.35 -3.86 2.25
C THR A 261 11.79 -4.28 3.65
N ILE A 262 11.06 -3.87 4.70
CA ILE A 262 11.27 -4.35 6.06
C ILE A 262 10.99 -5.86 6.12
N GLY A 263 9.86 -6.31 5.54
CA GLY A 263 9.50 -7.73 5.46
C GLY A 263 10.58 -8.57 4.77
N ALA A 264 11.14 -8.05 3.68
CA ALA A 264 12.22 -8.71 2.93
C ALA A 264 13.60 -8.61 3.61
N LYS A 265 13.72 -7.94 4.76
CA LYS A 265 14.99 -7.70 5.48
C LYS A 265 16.07 -7.08 4.57
N LYS A 266 15.67 -6.11 3.74
CA LYS A 266 16.56 -5.41 2.81
C LYS A 266 16.79 -3.96 3.23
N LYS A 267 17.88 -3.37 2.75
CA LYS A 267 18.19 -1.96 2.99
C LYS A 267 17.34 -1.07 2.10
N ILE A 268 17.01 0.11 2.61
CA ILE A 268 16.16 1.10 1.95
C ILE A 268 16.97 2.33 1.57
N ILE A 269 16.83 2.78 0.34
CA ILE A 269 17.22 4.12 -0.09
C ILE A 269 15.92 4.87 -0.35
N THR A 270 15.64 5.93 0.40
CA THR A 270 14.35 6.63 0.29
C THR A 270 14.51 8.14 0.20
N THR A 271 13.53 8.77 -0.43
CA THR A 271 13.39 10.24 -0.44
C THR A 271 12.49 10.77 0.68
N ASN A 272 11.96 9.89 1.56
CA ASN A 272 11.08 10.27 2.65
C ASN A 272 11.86 10.47 3.97
N PRO A 273 12.08 11.72 4.43
CA PRO A 273 12.80 11.96 5.68
C PRO A 273 12.01 11.54 6.93
N ASP A 274 10.69 11.41 6.82
CA ASP A 274 9.83 11.05 7.95
C ASP A 274 10.03 9.59 8.40
N ILE A 275 10.72 8.75 7.61
CA ILE A 275 11.13 7.40 8.00
C ILE A 275 11.94 7.40 9.30
N LYS A 276 12.67 8.48 9.60
CA LYS A 276 13.46 8.63 10.82
C LYS A 276 12.61 8.68 12.11
N LYS A 277 11.30 8.88 11.99
CA LYS A 277 10.36 8.95 13.13
C LYS A 277 9.78 7.58 13.52
N TYR A 278 10.14 6.53 12.80
CA TYR A 278 9.63 5.18 13.00
C TYR A 278 10.58 4.33 13.85
N ASP A 279 10.04 3.43 14.64
CA ASP A 279 10.77 2.59 15.59
C ASP A 279 11.74 1.57 14.96
N PHE A 280 11.55 1.25 13.67
CA PHE A 280 12.48 0.41 12.91
C PHE A 280 13.65 1.18 12.29
N TYR A 281 13.68 2.52 12.41
CA TYR A 281 14.73 3.31 11.77
C TYR A 281 16.12 2.95 12.31
N ASN A 282 17.04 2.67 11.39
CA ASN A 282 18.43 2.41 11.65
C ASN A 282 19.27 2.94 10.47
N GLU A 283 20.25 3.78 10.73
CA GLU A 283 21.13 4.39 9.70
C GLU A 283 21.93 3.35 8.90
N ASN A 284 22.09 2.14 9.43
CA ASN A 284 22.75 1.05 8.72
C ASN A 284 21.84 0.45 7.63
N ASN A 285 20.53 0.47 7.86
CA ASN A 285 19.53 -0.13 6.98
C ASN A 285 18.82 0.90 6.08
N VAL A 286 18.81 2.18 6.48
CA VAL A 286 18.05 3.24 5.83
C VAL A 286 18.94 4.40 5.42
N LEU A 287 18.94 4.72 4.12
CA LEU A 287 19.58 5.90 3.57
C LEU A 287 18.53 6.88 3.05
N VAL A 288 18.43 8.04 3.66
CA VAL A 288 17.59 9.14 3.14
C VAL A 288 18.41 9.97 2.16
N ILE A 289 17.88 10.15 0.95
CA ILE A 289 18.54 10.90 -0.13
C ILE A 289 17.75 12.15 -0.50
N GLU A 290 18.49 13.18 -0.93
CA GLU A 290 17.90 14.41 -1.48
C GLU A 290 17.38 14.17 -2.91
N ARG A 291 16.18 14.70 -3.23
CA ARG A 291 15.54 14.52 -4.55
C ARG A 291 16.31 15.16 -5.70
N LYS A 292 16.92 16.34 -5.45
CA LYS A 292 17.63 17.12 -6.49
C LYS A 292 19.08 16.66 -6.68
N ASP A 293 19.70 16.14 -5.63
CA ASP A 293 21.08 15.63 -5.66
C ASP A 293 21.19 14.36 -4.82
N PRO A 294 20.73 13.21 -5.34
CA PRO A 294 20.76 11.95 -4.60
C PRO A 294 22.21 11.50 -4.39
N VAL A 295 22.64 11.39 -3.12
CA VAL A 295 23.96 10.90 -2.75
C VAL A 295 23.83 9.50 -2.15
N ILE A 296 24.47 8.52 -2.80
CA ILE A 296 24.51 7.13 -2.36
C ILE A 296 25.96 6.75 -2.09
N HIS A 297 26.31 6.62 -0.81
CA HIS A 297 27.66 6.22 -0.41
C HIS A 297 27.88 4.74 -0.67
N LYS A 298 29.02 4.39 -1.32
CA LYS A 298 29.39 2.99 -1.57
C LYS A 298 29.43 2.16 -0.29
N SER A 299 29.86 2.76 0.81
CA SER A 299 29.87 2.13 2.14
C SER A 299 28.49 1.65 2.58
N PHE A 300 27.41 2.39 2.25
CA PHE A 300 26.06 1.97 2.56
C PHE A 300 25.67 0.69 1.79
N LEU A 301 26.01 0.59 0.50
CA LEU A 301 25.71 -0.59 -0.31
C LEU A 301 26.43 -1.86 0.16
N ILE A 302 27.64 -1.71 0.71
CA ILE A 302 28.49 -2.84 1.11
C ILE A 302 28.14 -3.36 2.51
N ARG A 303 27.64 -2.49 3.39
CA ARG A 303 27.24 -2.89 4.76
C ARG A 303 26.20 -3.99 4.72
N GLN A 304 26.30 -4.95 5.62
CA GLN A 304 25.26 -5.96 5.81
C GLN A 304 24.01 -5.34 6.44
N PHE A 305 22.87 -5.91 6.14
CA PHE A 305 21.61 -5.57 6.82
C PHE A 305 21.73 -5.91 8.31
N GLN A 306 21.31 -5.01 9.18
CA GLN A 306 21.20 -5.27 10.62
C GLN A 306 19.78 -5.73 10.94
N PRO A 307 19.61 -6.94 11.50
CA PRO A 307 18.29 -7.43 11.91
C PRO A 307 17.59 -6.43 12.85
N LEU A 308 16.30 -6.28 12.67
CA LEU A 308 15.46 -5.53 13.59
C LEU A 308 15.15 -6.36 14.84
N ASP A 309 14.78 -5.69 15.92
CA ASP A 309 14.13 -6.34 17.05
C ASP A 309 12.92 -7.14 16.57
N GLU A 310 12.74 -8.35 17.11
CA GLU A 310 11.68 -9.26 16.63
C GLU A 310 10.28 -8.71 16.88
N ASN A 311 10.04 -7.99 17.97
CA ASN A 311 8.76 -7.38 18.25
C ASN A 311 8.47 -6.23 17.27
N ILE A 312 9.49 -5.43 16.95
CA ILE A 312 9.37 -4.38 15.92
C ILE A 312 9.07 -5.02 14.57
N TYR A 313 9.79 -6.06 14.18
CA TYR A 313 9.56 -6.77 12.92
C TYR A 313 8.12 -7.33 12.85
N LYS A 314 7.69 -8.05 13.89
CA LYS A 314 6.32 -8.62 13.99
C LYS A 314 5.24 -7.55 13.94
N LYS A 315 5.47 -6.39 14.57
CA LYS A 315 4.53 -5.25 14.52
C LYS A 315 4.21 -4.83 13.09
N TYR A 316 5.18 -4.84 12.17
CA TYR A 316 4.96 -4.44 10.76
C TYR A 316 4.48 -5.59 9.87
N SER A 317 4.36 -6.81 10.36
CA SER A 317 3.77 -7.91 9.62
C SER A 317 2.26 -7.75 9.46
N LEU A 318 1.66 -8.42 8.46
CA LEU A 318 0.22 -8.49 8.29
C LEU A 318 -0.48 -9.07 9.52
N ASN A 319 0.15 -10.04 10.20
CA ASN A 319 -0.38 -10.60 11.45
C ASN A 319 -0.47 -9.54 12.55
N GLY A 320 0.60 -8.76 12.76
CA GLY A 320 0.62 -7.67 13.74
C GLY A 320 -0.38 -6.57 13.39
N TRP A 321 -0.52 -6.25 12.11
CA TRP A 321 -1.51 -5.26 11.63
C TRP A 321 -2.95 -5.71 11.91
N ILE A 322 -3.29 -6.95 11.61
CA ILE A 322 -4.62 -7.52 11.90
C ILE A 322 -4.87 -7.52 13.40
N ASN A 323 -3.89 -7.92 14.21
CA ASN A 323 -4.04 -7.92 15.67
C ASN A 323 -4.42 -6.52 16.19
N ASP A 324 -3.71 -5.49 15.77
CA ASP A 324 -3.94 -4.12 16.25
C ASP A 324 -5.29 -3.54 15.79
N LEU A 325 -5.86 -3.99 14.66
CA LEU A 325 -7.13 -3.49 14.15
C LEU A 325 -8.35 -4.18 14.77
N PHE A 326 -8.23 -5.49 15.05
CA PHE A 326 -9.37 -6.30 15.47
C PHE A 326 -9.44 -6.53 16.98
N TYR A 327 -8.36 -6.20 17.69
CA TYR A 327 -8.28 -6.25 19.16
C TYR A 327 -8.09 -4.87 19.77
#